data_e0805643caf62803251d3e5a7568fd34
#
_entry.id   e0805643caf62803251d3e5a7568fd34
#
_cell.length_a   1.000
_cell.length_b   1.000
_cell.length_c   1.000
_cell.angle_alpha   90.00
_cell.angle_beta   90.00
_cell.angle_gamma   90.00
#
_symmetry.space_group_name_H-M   'P 1'
#
loop_
_entity.id
_entity.type
_entity.pdbx_description
1 polymer ?
#
loop_
_entity_poly.entity_id
_entity_poly.type
_entity_poly.pdbx_seq_one_letter_code
_entity_poly.pdbx_strand_id
1 'polypeptide(L)'
;RDTALASIYDRLRISGDALNALPPEILAAHLNDYADFTPGEGLLIFNNGKVEAILGRKYNLIPAEDLMEAAASYFACEKPAKFVKGNYTHSYTSATWQLGECKVEIPFDAASRDLTYEQSVCISTSDNGRKAITISPQMRLTDDRYGLNYCMPLKLEHNGNTSLEEFEKSLRLIDKRFQDSGECIRKLVETVLDHPATALLAMLKFLKIPAKYGAPVFGRDLQKFE
;
A
#
# COMPACT_ATOMS: atom_id res chain seq x y z
N ARG A 1 -3.90 17.82 15.78
CA ARG A 1 -3.76 17.54 17.22
C ARG A 1 -3.73 16.03 17.49
N ASP A 2 -4.70 15.30 16.99
CA ASP A 2 -4.85 13.87 17.28
C ASP A 2 -3.70 13.01 16.74
N THR A 3 -3.15 13.37 15.57
CA THR A 3 -2.00 12.67 14.97
C THR A 3 -0.72 12.86 15.77
N ALA A 4 -0.47 14.08 16.23
CA ALA A 4 0.71 14.38 17.04
C ALA A 4 0.63 13.64 18.39
N LEU A 5 -0.52 13.68 19.07
CA LEU A 5 -0.72 12.96 20.33
C LEU A 5 -0.57 11.46 20.15
N ALA A 6 -1.17 10.87 19.12
CA ALA A 6 -0.99 9.45 18.82
C ALA A 6 0.49 9.08 18.62
N SER A 7 1.25 9.91 17.89
CA SER A 7 2.69 9.72 17.70
C SER A 7 3.48 9.83 19.00
N ILE A 8 3.09 10.74 19.90
CA ILE A 8 3.67 10.86 21.24
C ILE A 8 3.39 9.61 22.08
N TYR A 9 2.12 9.16 22.10
CA TYR A 9 1.72 7.97 22.86
C TYR A 9 2.45 6.70 22.39
N ASP A 10 2.55 6.52 21.08
CA ASP A 10 3.31 5.40 20.49
C ASP A 10 4.78 5.46 20.89
N ARG A 11 5.37 6.62 20.88
CA ARG A 11 6.78 6.82 21.28
C ARG A 11 7.02 6.55 22.76
N LEU A 12 6.13 7.03 23.60
CA LEU A 12 6.19 6.84 25.06
C LEU A 12 5.68 5.46 25.50
N ARG A 13 5.10 4.66 24.57
CA ARG A 13 4.51 3.34 24.83
C ARG A 13 3.40 3.37 25.87
N ILE A 14 2.54 4.39 25.79
CA ILE A 14 1.41 4.58 26.68
C ILE A 14 0.08 4.51 25.92
N SER A 15 -1.00 4.16 26.63
CA SER A 15 -2.35 4.23 26.06
C SER A 15 -2.89 5.66 26.16
N GLY A 16 -3.41 6.18 25.05
CA GLY A 16 -3.93 7.55 24.96
C GLY A 16 -5.35 7.73 25.45
N ASP A 17 -6.15 6.68 25.60
CA ASP A 17 -7.60 6.81 25.80
C ASP A 17 -7.98 7.57 27.07
N ALA A 18 -7.38 7.23 28.19
CA ALA A 18 -7.61 7.93 29.45
C ALA A 18 -6.97 9.33 29.48
N LEU A 19 -5.82 9.49 28.83
CA LEU A 19 -5.08 10.75 28.79
C LEU A 19 -5.77 11.80 27.92
N ASN A 20 -6.49 11.38 26.89
CA ASN A 20 -7.24 12.30 26.01
C ASN A 20 -8.38 13.04 26.73
N ALA A 21 -8.85 12.51 27.86
CA ALA A 21 -9.87 13.14 28.69
C ALA A 21 -9.33 14.22 29.64
N LEU A 22 -8.00 14.32 29.79
CA LEU A 22 -7.37 15.27 30.69
C LEU A 22 -7.35 16.70 30.11
N PRO A 23 -7.44 17.74 30.97
CA PRO A 23 -7.16 19.11 30.56
C PRO A 23 -5.75 19.22 29.94
N PRO A 24 -5.55 20.11 28.95
CA PRO A 24 -4.28 20.22 28.21
C PRO A 24 -3.03 20.42 29.11
N GLU A 25 -3.15 21.19 30.17
CA GLU A 25 -2.04 21.49 31.09
C GLU A 25 -1.64 20.25 31.89
N ILE A 26 -2.63 19.47 32.35
CA ILE A 26 -2.40 18.23 33.10
C ILE A 26 -1.84 17.16 32.16
N LEU A 27 -2.37 17.05 30.96
CA LEU A 27 -1.86 16.16 29.92
C LEU A 27 -0.40 16.46 29.60
N ALA A 28 -0.05 17.74 29.40
CA ALA A 28 1.32 18.17 29.11
C ALA A 28 2.29 17.79 30.25
N ALA A 29 1.91 18.02 31.52
CA ALA A 29 2.72 17.63 32.65
C ALA A 29 3.00 16.12 32.68
N HIS A 30 1.96 15.28 32.53
CA HIS A 30 2.13 13.83 32.48
C HIS A 30 2.98 13.37 31.30
N LEU A 31 2.82 13.97 30.11
CA LEU A 31 3.64 13.61 28.96
C LEU A 31 5.12 13.96 29.15
N ASN A 32 5.42 15.07 29.83
CA ASN A 32 6.78 15.45 30.18
C ASN A 32 7.38 14.45 31.20
N ASP A 33 6.63 14.07 32.22
CA ASP A 33 7.08 13.06 33.20
C ASP A 33 7.41 11.74 32.50
N TYR A 34 6.56 11.28 31.57
CA TYR A 34 6.85 10.06 30.78
C TYR A 34 8.05 10.22 29.85
N ALA A 35 8.26 11.40 29.29
CA ALA A 35 9.39 11.69 28.42
C ALA A 35 10.73 11.55 29.12
N ASP A 36 10.81 11.95 30.40
CA ASP A 36 12.01 11.84 31.25
C ASP A 36 12.45 10.37 31.46
N PHE A 37 11.50 9.43 31.41
CA PHE A 37 11.78 7.99 31.52
C PHE A 37 11.96 7.28 30.18
N THR A 38 11.76 7.98 29.06
CA THR A 38 11.87 7.38 27.72
C THR A 38 13.23 7.69 27.11
N PRO A 39 14.14 6.70 27.02
CA PRO A 39 15.47 6.97 26.47
C PRO A 39 15.42 7.25 24.98
N GLY A 40 16.26 8.17 24.53
CA GLY A 40 16.59 8.41 23.15
C GLY A 40 16.04 9.72 22.58
N GLU A 41 16.56 10.07 21.43
CA GLU A 41 16.21 11.28 20.68
C GLU A 41 15.06 11.01 19.71
N GLY A 42 14.22 12.00 19.47
CA GLY A 42 13.15 12.00 18.49
C GLY A 42 13.30 13.14 17.49
N LEU A 43 12.74 12.95 16.31
CA LEU A 43 12.57 13.97 15.29
C LEU A 43 11.16 14.55 15.42
N LEU A 44 11.06 15.85 15.66
CA LEU A 44 9.78 16.57 15.67
C LEU A 44 9.46 17.03 14.24
N ILE A 45 8.30 16.61 13.76
CA ILE A 45 7.77 17.10 12.47
C ILE A 45 6.81 18.25 12.75
N PHE A 46 7.12 19.40 12.16
CA PHE A 46 6.30 20.60 12.24
C PHE A 46 5.68 20.91 10.89
N ASN A 47 4.42 21.33 10.92
CA ASN A 47 3.73 21.89 9.78
C ASN A 47 2.94 23.12 10.22
N ASN A 48 3.18 24.26 9.59
CA ASN A 48 2.54 25.55 9.92
C ASN A 48 2.61 25.90 11.42
N GLY A 49 3.76 25.66 12.06
CA GLY A 49 3.99 25.94 13.47
C GLY A 49 3.30 25.00 14.47
N LYS A 50 2.74 23.88 13.98
CA LYS A 50 2.12 22.84 14.81
C LYS A 50 2.93 21.55 14.72
N VAL A 51 3.08 20.85 15.85
CA VAL A 51 3.66 19.50 15.86
C VAL A 51 2.69 18.54 15.21
N GLU A 52 3.13 17.84 14.19
CA GLU A 52 2.37 16.80 13.51
C GLU A 52 2.72 15.38 13.97
N ALA A 53 4.01 15.14 14.24
CA ALA A 53 4.48 13.84 14.69
C ALA A 53 5.79 13.96 15.47
N ILE A 54 6.07 12.92 16.27
CA ILE A 54 7.37 12.64 16.86
C ILE A 54 7.85 11.29 16.34
N LEU A 55 8.93 11.30 15.58
CA LEU A 55 9.46 10.13 14.91
C LEU A 55 10.79 9.70 15.51
N GLY A 56 11.23 8.48 15.24
CA GLY A 56 12.51 8.00 15.70
C GLY A 56 13.70 8.71 15.01
N ARG A 57 14.84 8.81 15.67
CA ARG A 57 16.08 9.44 15.15
C ARG A 57 16.52 8.89 13.78
N LYS A 58 16.22 7.60 13.50
CA LYS A 58 16.59 6.94 12.24
C LYS A 58 15.58 7.19 11.11
N TYR A 59 14.51 7.92 11.40
CA TYR A 59 13.52 8.24 10.38
C TYR A 59 14.14 9.22 9.39
N ASN A 60 14.10 8.87 8.12
CA ASN A 60 14.50 9.75 7.03
C ASN A 60 13.23 10.33 6.39
N LEU A 61 13.02 11.61 6.59
CA LEU A 61 11.90 12.33 5.99
C LEU A 61 12.23 12.64 4.52
N ILE A 62 11.47 12.04 3.62
CA ILE A 62 11.42 12.46 2.23
C ILE A 62 10.02 13.07 2.06
N PRO A 63 9.94 14.40 1.81
CA PRO A 63 8.67 15.09 1.70
C PRO A 63 7.75 14.43 0.67
N ALA A 64 6.46 14.31 0.97
CA ALA A 64 5.49 13.75 0.03
C ALA A 64 5.44 14.55 -1.27
N GLU A 65 5.66 15.85 -1.22
CA GLU A 65 5.73 16.75 -2.38
C GLU A 65 6.85 16.32 -3.32
N ASP A 66 8.07 16.13 -2.83
CA ASP A 66 9.24 15.71 -3.63
C ASP A 66 9.00 14.36 -4.29
N LEU A 67 8.41 13.40 -3.57
CA LEU A 67 8.07 12.08 -4.12
C LEU A 67 7.01 12.16 -5.21
N MET A 68 5.99 13.00 -5.05
CA MET A 68 4.94 13.16 -6.05
C MET A 68 5.45 13.92 -7.27
N GLU A 69 6.35 14.89 -7.11
CA GLU A 69 7.00 15.62 -8.20
C GLU A 69 7.92 14.70 -9.02
N ALA A 70 8.76 13.89 -8.35
CA ALA A 70 9.59 12.89 -9.00
C ALA A 70 8.74 11.87 -9.77
N ALA A 71 7.65 11.39 -9.20
CA ALA A 71 6.72 10.48 -9.87
C ALA A 71 6.05 11.13 -11.07
N ALA A 72 5.58 12.37 -10.95
CA ALA A 72 4.97 13.11 -12.05
C ALA A 72 5.96 13.32 -13.21
N SER A 73 7.19 13.65 -12.89
CA SER A 73 8.28 13.81 -13.88
C SER A 73 8.57 12.49 -14.59
N TYR A 74 8.66 11.38 -13.86
CA TYR A 74 8.87 10.05 -14.43
C TYR A 74 7.73 9.67 -15.38
N PHE A 75 6.47 9.85 -14.96
CA PHE A 75 5.31 9.54 -15.80
C PHE A 75 5.05 10.53 -16.93
N ALA A 76 5.66 11.70 -16.93
CA ALA A 76 5.63 12.61 -18.05
C ALA A 76 6.71 12.31 -19.11
N CYS A 77 7.90 11.93 -18.67
CA CYS A 77 9.09 11.87 -19.52
C CYS A 77 9.56 10.45 -19.87
N GLU A 78 9.69 9.58 -18.85
CA GLU A 78 10.26 8.24 -19.06
C GLU A 78 9.18 7.19 -19.40
N LYS A 79 8.04 7.27 -18.74
CA LYS A 79 6.92 6.32 -18.92
C LYS A 79 5.60 7.09 -19.00
N PRO A 80 5.21 7.59 -20.18
CA PRO A 80 4.00 8.40 -20.31
C PRO A 80 2.76 7.72 -19.72
N ALA A 81 2.13 8.40 -18.77
CA ALA A 81 0.95 7.93 -18.08
C ALA A 81 0.00 9.10 -17.79
N LYS A 82 -1.30 8.80 -17.77
CA LYS A 82 -2.33 9.79 -17.48
C LYS A 82 -2.56 9.87 -15.97
N PHE A 83 -2.42 11.05 -15.38
CA PHE A 83 -2.85 11.29 -14.00
C PHE A 83 -4.37 11.09 -13.88
N VAL A 84 -4.79 10.28 -12.92
CA VAL A 84 -6.20 9.92 -12.70
C VAL A 84 -6.76 10.65 -11.49
N LYS A 85 -6.08 10.53 -10.35
CA LYS A 85 -6.53 11.12 -9.09
C LYS A 85 -5.39 11.29 -8.10
N GLY A 86 -5.52 12.30 -7.26
CA GLY A 86 -4.72 12.48 -6.05
C GLY A 86 -5.62 12.49 -4.83
N ASN A 87 -5.07 12.07 -3.71
CA ASN A 87 -5.72 12.19 -2.41
C ASN A 87 -4.70 12.69 -1.40
N TYR A 88 -5.02 13.77 -0.74
CA TYR A 88 -4.26 14.33 0.36
C TYR A 88 -5.10 14.28 1.61
N THR A 89 -4.61 13.61 2.63
CA THR A 89 -5.19 13.60 3.96
C THR A 89 -4.11 13.96 4.97
N HIS A 90 -4.53 14.30 6.17
CA HIS A 90 -3.59 14.54 7.27
C HIS A 90 -2.71 13.31 7.62
N SER A 91 -3.13 12.12 7.22
CA SER A 91 -2.45 10.86 7.53
C SER A 91 -1.57 10.34 6.41
N TYR A 92 -1.89 10.66 5.16
CA TYR A 92 -1.13 10.21 4.01
C TYR A 92 -1.50 10.98 2.74
N THR A 93 -0.56 10.96 1.79
CA THR A 93 -0.72 11.47 0.43
C THR A 93 -0.67 10.29 -0.54
N SER A 94 -1.50 10.32 -1.57
CA SER A 94 -1.43 9.35 -2.65
C SER A 94 -1.80 9.94 -3.99
N ALA A 95 -1.23 9.39 -5.06
CA ALA A 95 -1.55 9.75 -6.42
C ALA A 95 -1.57 8.52 -7.31
N THR A 96 -2.44 8.51 -8.32
CA THR A 96 -2.63 7.37 -9.22
C THR A 96 -2.49 7.83 -10.67
N TRP A 97 -1.70 7.08 -11.43
CA TRP A 97 -1.51 7.24 -12.87
C TRP A 97 -1.97 5.98 -13.61
N GLN A 98 -2.64 6.17 -14.73
CA GLN A 98 -3.06 5.12 -15.66
C GLN A 98 -2.04 5.05 -16.80
N LEU A 99 -1.50 3.85 -17.02
CA LEU A 99 -0.48 3.60 -18.04
C LEU A 99 -1.05 3.11 -19.38
N GLY A 100 -2.25 2.58 -19.37
CA GLY A 100 -2.90 2.01 -20.53
C GLY A 100 -3.38 0.59 -20.30
N GLU A 101 -3.57 -0.14 -21.38
CA GLU A 101 -4.03 -1.52 -21.37
C GLU A 101 -2.92 -2.48 -21.78
N CYS A 102 -2.92 -3.67 -21.19
CA CYS A 102 -2.12 -4.79 -21.66
C CYS A 102 -3.00 -6.01 -21.91
N LYS A 103 -2.56 -6.87 -22.85
CA LYS A 103 -3.21 -8.14 -23.12
C LYS A 103 -2.36 -9.27 -22.56
N VAL A 104 -3.01 -10.18 -21.86
CA VAL A 104 -2.41 -11.44 -21.41
C VAL A 104 -3.14 -12.53 -22.16
N GLU A 105 -2.41 -13.21 -23.04
CA GLU A 105 -2.91 -14.38 -23.76
C GLU A 105 -3.04 -15.55 -22.81
N ILE A 106 -4.21 -16.15 -22.75
CA ILE A 106 -4.51 -17.30 -21.92
C ILE A 106 -4.88 -18.46 -22.85
N PRO A 107 -4.15 -19.59 -22.80
CA PRO A 107 -4.54 -20.79 -23.51
C PRO A 107 -5.81 -21.37 -22.86
N PHE A 108 -6.94 -21.25 -23.53
CA PHE A 108 -8.21 -21.82 -23.10
C PHE A 108 -8.70 -22.79 -24.17
N ASP A 109 -8.63 -24.08 -23.90
CA ASP A 109 -9.00 -25.17 -24.83
C ASP A 109 -8.47 -24.97 -26.27
N ALA A 110 -9.22 -25.19 -27.32
CA ALA A 110 -8.79 -25.04 -28.71
C ALA A 110 -8.74 -23.58 -29.21
N ALA A 111 -9.07 -22.58 -28.38
CA ALA A 111 -9.04 -21.18 -28.72
C ALA A 111 -8.31 -20.36 -27.64
N SER A 112 -7.22 -19.70 -28.02
CA SER A 112 -6.59 -18.73 -27.13
C SER A 112 -7.56 -17.57 -26.88
N ARG A 113 -7.72 -17.15 -25.63
CA ARG A 113 -8.52 -15.99 -25.24
C ARG A 113 -7.61 -14.93 -24.65
N ASP A 114 -7.61 -13.74 -25.24
CA ASP A 114 -6.91 -12.59 -24.69
C ASP A 114 -7.73 -11.97 -23.56
N LEU A 115 -7.12 -11.84 -22.40
CA LEU A 115 -7.66 -11.01 -21.33
C LEU A 115 -7.01 -9.63 -21.37
N THR A 116 -7.83 -8.60 -21.43
CA THR A 116 -7.37 -7.22 -21.42
C THR A 116 -7.39 -6.66 -20.01
N TYR A 117 -6.25 -6.13 -19.58
CA TYR A 117 -6.06 -5.52 -18.27
C TYR A 117 -5.74 -4.04 -18.41
N GLU A 118 -6.39 -3.22 -17.60
CA GLU A 118 -5.95 -1.85 -17.35
C GLU A 118 -4.76 -1.86 -16.39
N GLN A 119 -3.70 -1.14 -16.76
CA GLN A 119 -2.53 -0.94 -15.93
C GLN A 119 -2.55 0.45 -15.30
N SER A 120 -2.36 0.50 -14.00
CA SER A 120 -2.20 1.75 -13.27
C SER A 120 -1.17 1.62 -12.15
N VAL A 121 -0.69 2.74 -11.65
CA VAL A 121 0.23 2.79 -10.52
C VAL A 121 -0.31 3.78 -9.49
N CYS A 122 -0.44 3.33 -8.26
CA CYS A 122 -0.74 4.18 -7.12
C CYS A 122 0.51 4.34 -6.27
N ILE A 123 0.95 5.57 -6.06
CA ILE A 123 2.04 5.92 -5.15
C ILE A 123 1.43 6.55 -3.92
N SER A 124 1.91 6.15 -2.76
CA SER A 124 1.44 6.70 -1.49
C SER A 124 2.54 6.75 -0.45
N THR A 125 2.49 7.78 0.39
CA THR A 125 3.44 8.04 1.48
C THR A 125 2.77 8.81 2.61
N SER A 126 3.49 9.02 3.71
CA SER A 126 3.09 9.96 4.75
C SER A 126 4.30 10.65 5.36
N ASP A 127 4.19 11.96 5.60
CA ASP A 127 5.25 12.75 6.23
C ASP A 127 5.30 12.58 7.75
N ASN A 128 4.27 11.99 8.32
CA ASN A 128 4.12 11.79 9.77
C ASN A 128 4.41 10.36 10.25
N GLY A 129 5.07 9.55 9.42
CA GLY A 129 5.51 8.19 9.78
C GLY A 129 4.43 7.12 9.83
N ARG A 130 3.18 7.43 9.46
CA ARG A 130 2.07 6.48 9.52
C ARG A 130 2.05 5.49 8.35
N LYS A 131 2.74 5.82 7.27
CA LYS A 131 2.78 4.98 6.08
C LYS A 131 4.15 5.03 5.43
N ALA A 132 4.68 3.87 5.10
CA ALA A 132 5.87 3.75 4.27
C ALA A 132 5.58 4.28 2.85
N ILE A 133 6.62 4.68 2.14
CA ILE A 133 6.54 4.96 0.71
C ILE A 133 6.14 3.66 0.01
N THR A 134 5.05 3.68 -0.72
CA THR A 134 4.53 2.50 -1.39
C THR A 134 4.25 2.81 -2.85
N ILE A 135 4.87 2.05 -3.74
CA ILE A 135 4.58 2.05 -5.17
C ILE A 135 3.76 0.79 -5.44
N SER A 136 2.50 0.96 -5.78
CA SER A 136 1.54 -0.13 -5.99
C SER A 136 1.13 -0.20 -7.47
N PRO A 137 1.83 -1.01 -8.28
CA PRO A 137 1.34 -1.34 -9.60
C PRO A 137 0.00 -2.10 -9.47
N GLN A 138 -0.91 -1.85 -10.37
CA GLN A 138 -2.24 -2.44 -10.36
C GLN A 138 -2.59 -2.92 -11.76
N MET A 139 -2.99 -4.18 -11.88
CA MET A 139 -3.59 -4.75 -13.09
C MET A 139 -5.04 -5.09 -12.76
N ARG A 140 -5.95 -4.50 -13.48
CA ARG A 140 -7.38 -4.74 -13.33
C ARG A 140 -7.93 -5.28 -14.64
N LEU A 141 -8.62 -6.42 -14.60
CA LEU A 141 -9.33 -6.93 -15.76
C LEU A 141 -10.43 -5.95 -16.17
N THR A 142 -10.48 -5.57 -17.45
CA THR A 142 -11.42 -4.54 -17.94
C THR A 142 -12.89 -4.94 -17.74
N ASP A 143 -13.17 -6.24 -17.83
CA ASP A 143 -14.52 -6.80 -17.68
C ASP A 143 -14.85 -7.19 -16.21
N ASP A 144 -13.92 -7.01 -15.28
CA ASP A 144 -14.10 -7.39 -13.87
C ASP A 144 -14.68 -6.23 -13.05
N ARG A 145 -15.84 -6.47 -12.46
CA ARG A 145 -16.51 -5.51 -11.57
C ARG A 145 -15.79 -5.36 -10.23
N TYR A 146 -14.98 -6.31 -9.82
CA TYR A 146 -14.37 -6.37 -8.49
C TYR A 146 -12.94 -5.83 -8.43
N GLY A 147 -12.29 -5.67 -9.56
CA GLY A 147 -10.98 -5.01 -9.67
C GLY A 147 -9.89 -5.65 -8.83
N LEU A 148 -9.60 -6.93 -9.05
CA LEU A 148 -8.50 -7.60 -8.37
C LEU A 148 -7.16 -6.97 -8.72
N ASN A 149 -6.32 -6.77 -7.72
CA ASN A 149 -4.96 -6.30 -7.90
C ASN A 149 -4.02 -7.50 -7.93
N TYR A 150 -3.42 -7.75 -9.09
CA TYR A 150 -2.52 -8.90 -9.32
C TYR A 150 -1.04 -8.57 -9.08
N CYS A 151 -0.71 -7.31 -8.75
CA CYS A 151 0.69 -6.90 -8.60
C CYS A 151 1.08 -6.72 -7.14
N MET A 152 2.30 -7.16 -6.80
CA MET A 152 2.85 -6.93 -5.47
C MET A 152 3.41 -5.50 -5.37
N PRO A 153 3.07 -4.75 -4.31
CA PRO A 153 3.60 -3.42 -4.11
C PRO A 153 5.08 -3.44 -3.75
N LEU A 154 5.80 -2.39 -4.16
CA LEU A 154 7.13 -2.06 -3.69
C LEU A 154 6.98 -1.14 -2.47
N LYS A 155 7.66 -1.47 -1.38
CA LYS A 155 7.65 -0.68 -0.15
C LYS A 155 9.06 -0.20 0.16
N LEU A 156 9.19 1.08 0.42
CA LEU A 156 10.40 1.71 0.92
C LEU A 156 10.11 2.29 2.29
N GLU A 157 10.89 1.90 3.28
CA GLU A 157 10.73 2.40 4.64
C GLU A 157 11.44 3.75 4.78
N HIS A 158 10.86 4.66 5.56
CA HIS A 158 11.50 5.94 5.90
C HIS A 158 12.68 5.71 6.87
N ASN A 159 13.75 5.10 6.41
CA ASN A 159 14.97 4.86 7.17
C ASN A 159 16.18 5.52 6.50
N GLY A 160 17.33 5.55 7.18
CA GLY A 160 18.51 6.27 6.72
C GLY A 160 19.09 5.81 5.37
N ASN A 161 18.61 4.70 4.81
CA ASN A 161 19.06 4.17 3.52
C ASN A 161 18.13 4.57 2.37
N THR A 162 16.92 5.03 2.66
CA THR A 162 15.96 5.41 1.63
C THR A 162 16.21 6.85 1.17
N SER A 163 16.37 7.04 -0.12
CA SER A 163 16.55 8.33 -0.76
C SER A 163 15.58 8.52 -1.93
N LEU A 164 15.48 9.76 -2.42
CA LEU A 164 14.71 10.06 -3.63
C LEU A 164 15.24 9.26 -4.83
N GLU A 165 16.55 9.10 -4.95
CA GLU A 165 17.19 8.29 -5.99
C GLU A 165 16.77 6.81 -5.92
N GLU A 166 16.66 6.24 -4.71
CA GLU A 166 16.19 4.86 -4.53
C GLU A 166 14.70 4.73 -4.90
N PHE A 167 13.91 5.75 -4.60
CA PHE A 167 12.52 5.82 -5.05
C PHE A 167 12.43 5.84 -6.58
N GLU A 168 13.21 6.68 -7.27
CA GLU A 168 13.27 6.74 -8.74
C GLU A 168 13.72 5.40 -9.35
N LYS A 169 14.73 4.75 -8.77
CA LYS A 169 15.15 3.39 -9.19
C LYS A 169 13.99 2.39 -9.04
N SER A 170 13.20 2.53 -7.98
CA SER A 170 12.04 1.67 -7.74
C SER A 170 10.89 1.92 -8.73
N LEU A 171 10.72 3.15 -9.21
CA LEU A 171 9.78 3.46 -10.29
C LEU A 171 10.12 2.67 -11.57
N ARG A 172 11.40 2.55 -11.90
CA ARG A 172 11.86 1.79 -13.09
C ARG A 172 11.61 0.28 -12.99
N LEU A 173 11.32 -0.25 -11.81
CA LEU A 173 10.97 -1.65 -11.63
C LEU A 173 9.48 -1.95 -11.91
N ILE A 174 8.67 -0.95 -12.17
CA ILE A 174 7.21 -1.10 -12.39
C ILE A 174 6.94 -2.04 -13.56
N ASP A 175 7.67 -1.90 -14.67
CA ASP A 175 7.48 -2.74 -15.86
C ASP A 175 7.75 -4.21 -15.57
N LYS A 176 8.83 -4.47 -14.82
CA LYS A 176 9.14 -5.83 -14.39
C LYS A 176 8.03 -6.42 -13.52
N ARG A 177 7.44 -5.61 -12.63
CA ARG A 177 6.31 -6.04 -11.80
C ARG A 177 5.08 -6.40 -12.63
N PHE A 178 4.79 -5.66 -13.68
CA PHE A 178 3.71 -6.01 -14.60
C PHE A 178 3.99 -7.29 -15.37
N GLN A 179 5.22 -7.47 -15.87
CA GLN A 179 5.64 -8.70 -16.55
C GLN A 179 5.54 -9.91 -15.62
N ASP A 180 6.13 -9.85 -14.42
CA ASP A 180 6.06 -10.90 -13.41
C ASP A 180 4.59 -11.27 -13.08
N SER A 181 3.72 -10.27 -12.99
CA SER A 181 2.29 -10.49 -12.71
C SER A 181 1.57 -11.17 -13.89
N GLY A 182 1.89 -10.80 -15.13
CA GLY A 182 1.35 -11.44 -16.33
C GLY A 182 1.78 -12.92 -16.41
N GLU A 183 3.03 -13.23 -16.06
CA GLU A 183 3.52 -14.61 -15.99
C GLU A 183 2.84 -15.40 -14.87
N CYS A 184 2.61 -14.79 -13.70
CA CYS A 184 1.87 -15.43 -12.62
C CYS A 184 0.42 -15.76 -13.03
N ILE A 185 -0.25 -14.84 -13.74
CA ILE A 185 -1.61 -15.08 -14.26
C ILE A 185 -1.60 -16.26 -15.23
N ARG A 186 -0.66 -16.32 -16.18
CA ARG A 186 -0.55 -17.47 -17.11
C ARG A 186 -0.36 -18.78 -16.36
N LYS A 187 0.59 -18.83 -15.42
CA LYS A 187 0.82 -20.03 -14.60
C LYS A 187 -0.41 -20.47 -13.82
N LEU A 188 -1.19 -19.50 -13.28
CA LEU A 188 -2.43 -19.82 -12.57
C LEU A 188 -3.45 -20.46 -13.49
N VAL A 189 -3.58 -19.98 -14.72
CA VAL A 189 -4.53 -20.55 -15.70
C VAL A 189 -4.08 -21.93 -16.20
N GLU A 190 -2.77 -22.16 -16.37
CA GLU A 190 -2.20 -23.44 -16.76
C GLU A 190 -2.22 -24.49 -15.64
N THR A 191 -2.45 -24.06 -14.39
CA THR A 191 -2.46 -24.97 -13.24
C THR A 191 -3.77 -25.74 -13.18
N VAL A 192 -3.70 -27.05 -13.40
CA VAL A 192 -4.82 -27.97 -13.20
C VAL A 192 -4.90 -28.36 -11.73
N LEU A 193 -6.06 -28.21 -11.12
CA LEU A 193 -6.31 -28.63 -9.75
C LEU A 193 -7.16 -29.91 -9.77
N ASP A 194 -6.61 -31.01 -9.27
CA ASP A 194 -7.32 -32.30 -9.19
C ASP A 194 -8.52 -32.22 -8.24
N HIS A 195 -8.40 -31.43 -7.18
CA HIS A 195 -9.44 -31.23 -6.18
C HIS A 195 -9.66 -29.73 -5.89
N PRO A 196 -10.33 -28.99 -6.80
CA PRO A 196 -10.42 -27.53 -6.72
C PRO A 196 -11.13 -27.04 -5.45
N ALA A 197 -12.17 -27.75 -4.97
CA ALA A 197 -12.86 -27.39 -3.74
C ALA A 197 -11.96 -27.48 -2.50
N THR A 198 -11.19 -28.55 -2.40
CA THR A 198 -10.23 -28.77 -1.30
C THR A 198 -9.11 -27.74 -1.33
N ALA A 199 -8.55 -27.47 -2.53
CA ALA A 199 -7.51 -26.47 -2.71
C ALA A 199 -8.01 -25.07 -2.31
N LEU A 200 -9.23 -24.71 -2.69
CA LEU A 200 -9.84 -23.42 -2.36
C LEU A 200 -10.06 -23.27 -0.84
N LEU A 201 -10.59 -24.30 -0.19
CA LEU A 201 -10.78 -24.31 1.27
C LEU A 201 -9.43 -24.18 2.01
N ALA A 202 -8.39 -24.86 1.54
CA ALA A 202 -7.05 -24.73 2.08
C ALA A 202 -6.50 -23.28 1.91
N MET A 203 -6.72 -22.68 0.74
CA MET A 203 -6.32 -21.30 0.46
C MET A 203 -7.05 -20.29 1.36
N LEU A 204 -8.36 -20.43 1.53
CA LEU A 204 -9.15 -19.57 2.45
C LEU A 204 -8.63 -19.66 3.89
N LYS A 205 -8.31 -20.88 4.33
CA LYS A 205 -7.73 -21.13 5.65
C LYS A 205 -6.34 -20.48 5.79
N PHE A 206 -5.49 -20.61 4.78
CA PHE A 206 -4.17 -20.00 4.74
C PHE A 206 -4.25 -18.46 4.80
N LEU A 207 -5.17 -17.87 4.05
CA LEU A 207 -5.42 -16.43 4.03
C LEU A 207 -6.19 -15.94 5.27
N LYS A 208 -6.54 -16.83 6.20
CA LYS A 208 -7.34 -16.55 7.41
C LYS A 208 -8.68 -15.88 7.08
N ILE A 209 -9.26 -16.21 5.92
CA ILE A 209 -10.59 -15.75 5.52
C ILE A 209 -11.63 -16.67 6.20
N PRO A 210 -12.55 -16.13 7.02
CA PRO A 210 -13.58 -16.92 7.65
C PRO A 210 -14.46 -17.66 6.63
N ALA A 211 -14.71 -18.95 6.83
CA ALA A 211 -15.49 -19.80 5.93
C ALA A 211 -16.87 -19.23 5.56
N LYS A 212 -17.49 -18.44 6.48
CA LYS A 212 -18.75 -17.75 6.24
C LYS A 212 -18.74 -16.80 5.03
N TYR A 213 -17.57 -16.27 4.65
CA TYR A 213 -17.42 -15.39 3.48
C TYR A 213 -17.07 -16.17 2.19
N GLY A 214 -16.48 -17.36 2.33
CA GLY A 214 -16.13 -18.21 1.20
C GLY A 214 -17.30 -19.06 0.70
N ALA A 215 -18.05 -19.66 1.61
CA ALA A 215 -19.14 -20.57 1.27
C ALA A 215 -20.23 -19.99 0.33
N PRO A 216 -20.72 -18.74 0.49
CA PRO A 216 -21.73 -18.19 -0.41
C PRO A 216 -21.20 -17.88 -1.82
N VAL A 217 -19.92 -17.55 -1.95
CA VAL A 217 -19.30 -17.16 -3.23
C VAL A 217 -18.94 -18.39 -4.05
N PHE A 218 -18.43 -19.42 -3.39
CA PHE A 218 -17.89 -20.61 -4.05
C PHE A 218 -18.83 -21.81 -4.03
N GLY A 219 -19.79 -21.87 -3.11
CA GLY A 219 -20.68 -23.03 -2.97
C GLY A 219 -21.60 -23.28 -4.16
N ARG A 220 -21.92 -22.24 -4.96
CA ARG A 220 -22.73 -22.39 -6.17
C ARG A 220 -21.89 -22.86 -7.38
N ASP A 221 -20.61 -22.49 -7.42
CA ASP A 221 -19.76 -22.78 -8.54
C ASP A 221 -19.00 -24.10 -8.34
N LEU A 222 -18.69 -24.46 -7.09
CA LEU A 222 -18.08 -25.75 -6.77
C LEU A 222 -18.99 -26.94 -7.06
N GLN A 223 -20.31 -26.80 -6.91
CA GLN A 223 -21.29 -27.85 -7.26
C GLN A 223 -21.39 -28.12 -8.78
N LYS A 224 -20.81 -27.26 -9.62
CA LYS A 224 -20.77 -27.47 -11.08
C LYS A 224 -19.52 -28.23 -11.54
N PHE A 225 -18.54 -28.42 -10.66
CA PHE A 225 -17.27 -29.07 -10.95
C PHE A 225 -17.10 -30.42 -10.24
N GLU A 226 -18.09 -30.86 -9.46
CA GLU A 226 -18.26 -32.22 -8.97
C GLU A 226 -19.16 -33.03 -9.93
#